data_47e78cb323633143091aaaa65505f620
#
_entry.id   47e78cb323633143091aaaa65505f620
#
_cell.length_a   1.000
_cell.length_b   1.000
_cell.length_c   1.000
_cell.angle_alpha   90.00
_cell.angle_beta   90.00
_cell.angle_gamma   90.00
#
_symmetry.space_group_name_H-M   'P 1'
#
loop_
_entity.id
_entity.type
_entity.pdbx_description
1 polymer ?
#
loop_
_entity_poly.entity_id
_entity_poly.type
_entity_poly.pdbx_seq_one_letter_code
_entity_poly.pdbx_strand_id
1 'polypeptide(L)'
;LIGDLAQLPPVGEEESPALSADVLNGYGLEVHEAMLTEVVRQLSDSGILWNATELRRYISEEDFFTLPMVKVDGFPDVKVILGNELIEAIGDSYDRVGMDETIVVCRSNKRANIYNKGIRNTILYREEELETGDLLMVAKNNYFWTEGCKELDFIANGEIAEVRRVRREREMYGFRFADVVLRFPDYDELELEATVLLDTL
;
A
#
# COMPACT_ATOMS: atom_id res chain seq x y z
N LEU A 1 -16.52 14.81 6.73
CA LEU A 1 -16.00 13.80 5.79
C LEU A 1 -15.09 14.50 4.78
N ILE A 2 -13.99 13.84 4.39
CA ILE A 2 -13.07 14.30 3.35
C ILE A 2 -12.86 13.11 2.42
N GLY A 3 -12.95 13.32 1.12
CA GLY A 3 -12.78 12.26 0.13
C GLY A 3 -12.53 12.80 -1.26
N ASP A 4 -12.36 11.90 -2.21
CA ASP A 4 -12.06 12.20 -3.60
C ASP A 4 -12.76 11.18 -4.50
N LEU A 5 -13.74 11.63 -5.28
CA LEU A 5 -14.52 10.79 -6.19
C LEU A 5 -13.70 10.21 -7.37
N ALA A 6 -12.51 10.74 -7.62
CA ALA A 6 -11.61 10.19 -8.63
C ALA A 6 -10.71 9.05 -8.09
N GLN A 7 -10.77 8.75 -6.78
CA GLN A 7 -10.09 7.60 -6.19
C GLN A 7 -10.99 6.36 -6.25
N LEU A 8 -10.37 5.17 -6.08
CA LEU A 8 -11.10 3.92 -6.07
C LEU A 8 -12.16 3.90 -4.96
N PRO A 9 -13.41 3.52 -5.27
CA PRO A 9 -14.46 3.37 -4.27
C PRO A 9 -14.20 2.17 -3.35
N PRO A 10 -14.99 2.02 -2.27
CA PRO A 10 -14.97 0.81 -1.45
C PRO A 10 -15.22 -0.45 -2.28
N VAL A 11 -14.65 -1.58 -1.87
CA VAL A 11 -14.81 -2.86 -2.59
C VAL A 11 -16.28 -3.26 -2.70
N GLY A 12 -16.75 -3.43 -3.94
CA GLY A 12 -18.13 -3.81 -4.24
C GLY A 12 -19.10 -2.65 -4.47
N GLU A 13 -18.61 -1.41 -4.37
CA GLU A 13 -19.38 -0.21 -4.65
C GLU A 13 -18.88 0.46 -5.95
N GLU A 14 -19.77 1.11 -6.67
CA GLU A 14 -19.42 1.92 -7.85
C GLU A 14 -18.93 3.31 -7.45
N GLU A 15 -19.49 3.86 -6.36
CA GLU A 15 -19.11 5.13 -5.77
C GLU A 15 -19.05 5.00 -4.24
N SER A 16 -18.37 5.93 -3.57
CA SER A 16 -18.32 5.94 -2.11
C SER A 16 -19.63 6.52 -1.52
N PRO A 17 -20.47 5.72 -0.83
CA PRO A 17 -21.71 6.21 -0.22
C PRO A 17 -21.47 7.35 0.79
N ALA A 18 -20.29 7.36 1.42
CA ALA A 18 -19.89 8.40 2.38
C ALA A 18 -19.63 9.78 1.74
N LEU A 19 -19.51 9.83 0.40
CA LEU A 19 -19.32 11.07 -0.35
C LEU A 19 -20.58 11.48 -1.14
N SER A 20 -21.69 10.75 -1.01
CA SER A 20 -22.97 11.07 -1.64
C SER A 20 -23.85 11.88 -0.71
N ALA A 21 -24.15 13.11 -1.09
CA ALA A 21 -25.07 13.98 -0.33
C ALA A 21 -26.45 13.34 -0.16
N ASP A 22 -26.96 12.69 -1.19
CA ASP A 22 -28.27 12.03 -1.15
C ASP A 22 -28.33 10.88 -0.14
N VAL A 23 -27.28 10.07 -0.09
CA VAL A 23 -27.15 8.98 0.90
C VAL A 23 -27.08 9.54 2.31
N LEU A 24 -26.27 10.57 2.54
CA LEU A 24 -26.10 11.19 3.85
C LEU A 24 -27.40 11.91 4.31
N ASN A 25 -28.09 12.59 3.41
CA ASN A 25 -29.41 13.19 3.70
C ASN A 25 -30.43 12.11 4.07
N GLY A 26 -30.37 10.92 3.44
CA GLY A 26 -31.21 9.77 3.77
C GLY A 26 -31.03 9.27 5.21
N TYR A 27 -29.87 9.50 5.83
CA TYR A 27 -29.59 9.26 7.25
C TYR A 27 -30.01 10.42 8.16
N GLY A 28 -30.66 11.47 7.62
CA GLY A 28 -31.10 12.62 8.38
C GLY A 28 -30.00 13.63 8.72
N LEU A 29 -28.87 13.57 8.01
CA LEU A 29 -27.77 14.52 8.16
C LEU A 29 -28.02 15.74 7.25
N GLU A 30 -27.71 16.94 7.75
CA GLU A 30 -27.64 18.15 6.94
C GLU A 30 -26.25 18.21 6.28
N VAL A 31 -26.21 18.19 4.95
CA VAL A 31 -24.96 18.09 4.19
C VAL A 31 -24.63 19.42 3.52
N HIS A 32 -23.43 19.92 3.76
CA HIS A 32 -22.83 21.05 3.08
C HIS A 32 -21.58 20.59 2.35
N GLU A 33 -21.56 20.78 1.04
CA GLU A 33 -20.43 20.35 0.19
C GLU A 33 -19.50 21.53 -0.11
N ALA A 34 -18.20 21.25 -0.10
CA ALA A 34 -17.15 22.15 -0.54
C ALA A 34 -16.13 21.40 -1.38
N MET A 35 -15.89 21.89 -2.61
CA MET A 35 -14.92 21.30 -3.52
C MET A 35 -13.59 22.05 -3.45
N LEU A 36 -12.50 21.33 -3.14
CA LEU A 36 -11.15 21.86 -3.23
C LEU A 36 -10.63 21.64 -4.65
N THR A 37 -10.27 22.72 -5.34
CA THR A 37 -9.86 22.66 -6.75
C THR A 37 -8.39 22.99 -6.98
N GLU A 38 -7.68 23.51 -5.97
CA GLU A 38 -6.29 23.88 -6.07
C GLU A 38 -5.39 22.77 -5.52
N VAL A 39 -4.40 22.35 -6.32
CA VAL A 39 -3.39 21.34 -5.92
C VAL A 39 -2.15 22.06 -5.39
N VAL A 40 -1.86 21.89 -4.10
CA VAL A 40 -0.76 22.57 -3.41
C VAL A 40 0.50 21.68 -3.31
N ARG A 41 0.36 20.36 -3.39
CA ARG A 41 1.45 19.39 -3.14
C ARG A 41 2.48 19.28 -4.26
N GLN A 42 2.10 19.60 -5.48
CA GLN A 42 2.91 19.42 -6.67
C GLN A 42 3.21 20.76 -7.33
N LEU A 43 4.41 20.88 -7.90
CA LEU A 43 4.77 22.03 -8.71
C LEU A 43 3.97 22.04 -10.02
N SER A 44 3.74 23.20 -10.58
CA SER A 44 2.98 23.37 -11.83
C SER A 44 3.59 22.67 -13.05
N ASP A 45 4.89 22.36 -13.00
CA ASP A 45 5.67 21.67 -14.03
C ASP A 45 5.85 20.16 -13.74
N SER A 46 5.16 19.61 -12.72
CA SER A 46 5.19 18.20 -12.40
C SER A 46 4.43 17.37 -13.43
N GLY A 47 5.10 16.34 -13.97
CA GLY A 47 4.48 15.34 -14.84
C GLY A 47 3.49 14.45 -14.09
N ILE A 48 3.71 14.21 -12.80
CA ILE A 48 2.77 13.49 -11.93
C ILE A 48 1.45 14.27 -11.87
N LEU A 49 1.49 15.56 -11.56
CA LEU A 49 0.31 16.42 -11.51
C LEU A 49 -0.39 16.50 -12.87
N TRP A 50 0.38 16.70 -13.95
CA TRP A 50 -0.18 16.78 -15.29
C TRP A 50 -0.96 15.50 -15.66
N ASN A 51 -0.34 14.32 -15.47
CA ASN A 51 -0.98 13.04 -15.78
C ASN A 51 -2.19 12.76 -14.87
N ALA A 52 -2.11 13.09 -13.58
CA ALA A 52 -3.24 12.93 -12.67
C ALA A 52 -4.42 13.84 -13.06
N THR A 53 -4.15 15.07 -13.52
CA THR A 53 -5.18 16.02 -13.99
C THR A 53 -5.85 15.51 -15.28
N GLU A 54 -5.07 14.97 -16.21
CA GLU A 54 -5.64 14.36 -17.42
C GLU A 54 -6.53 13.15 -17.10
N LEU A 55 -6.11 12.27 -16.18
CA LEU A 55 -6.96 11.15 -15.75
C LEU A 55 -8.27 11.64 -15.13
N ARG A 56 -8.23 12.68 -14.29
CA ARG A 56 -9.44 13.31 -13.73
C ARG A 56 -10.35 13.88 -14.80
N ARG A 57 -9.78 14.46 -15.87
CA ARG A 57 -10.56 14.97 -16.99
C ARG A 57 -11.36 13.86 -17.68
N TYR A 58 -10.72 12.70 -17.97
CA TYR A 58 -11.43 11.54 -18.53
C TYR A 58 -12.57 11.06 -17.63
N ILE A 59 -12.34 11.02 -16.31
CA ILE A 59 -13.39 10.63 -15.35
C ILE A 59 -14.54 11.63 -15.36
N SER A 60 -14.26 12.95 -15.35
CA SER A 60 -15.27 13.99 -15.31
C SER A 60 -16.06 14.11 -16.63
N GLU A 61 -15.47 13.72 -17.76
CA GLU A 61 -16.10 13.68 -19.08
C GLU A 61 -16.80 12.34 -19.36
N GLU A 62 -16.76 11.40 -18.41
CA GLU A 62 -17.29 10.04 -18.55
C GLU A 62 -16.73 9.30 -19.77
N ASP A 63 -15.48 9.62 -20.16
CA ASP A 63 -14.80 8.96 -21.27
C ASP A 63 -14.10 7.69 -20.78
N PHE A 64 -14.85 6.59 -20.73
CA PHE A 64 -14.34 5.27 -20.34
C PHE A 64 -13.82 4.43 -21.53
N PHE A 65 -13.88 4.97 -22.74
CA PHE A 65 -13.47 4.27 -23.95
C PHE A 65 -12.07 4.64 -24.42
N THR A 66 -11.61 5.85 -24.10
CA THR A 66 -10.26 6.29 -24.46
C THR A 66 -9.25 5.78 -23.44
N LEU A 67 -8.25 5.01 -23.90
CA LEU A 67 -7.15 4.58 -23.03
C LEU A 67 -6.27 5.80 -22.71
N PRO A 68 -6.14 6.17 -21.43
CA PRO A 68 -5.28 7.28 -21.03
C PRO A 68 -3.83 6.97 -21.37
N MET A 69 -3.15 7.94 -21.96
CA MET A 69 -1.72 7.85 -22.28
C MET A 69 -0.92 8.68 -21.28
N VAL A 70 -0.01 8.01 -20.56
CA VAL A 70 0.89 8.70 -19.64
C VAL A 70 1.91 9.50 -20.46
N LYS A 71 1.94 10.83 -20.25
CA LYS A 71 2.93 11.70 -20.86
C LYS A 71 4.20 11.71 -19.99
N VAL A 72 5.31 11.42 -20.62
CA VAL A 72 6.63 11.32 -19.97
C VAL A 72 7.55 12.45 -20.43
N ASP A 73 7.50 12.76 -21.74
CA ASP A 73 8.38 13.73 -22.35
C ASP A 73 8.20 15.14 -21.76
N GLY A 74 9.31 15.73 -21.38
CA GLY A 74 9.37 17.08 -20.83
C GLY A 74 9.20 17.15 -19.29
N PHE A 75 9.05 16.00 -18.62
CA PHE A 75 8.91 15.95 -17.17
C PHE A 75 10.08 15.19 -16.52
N PRO A 76 10.79 15.80 -15.56
CA PRO A 76 11.91 15.14 -14.87
C PRO A 76 11.46 14.11 -13.82
N ASP A 77 10.22 14.18 -13.35
CA ASP A 77 9.63 13.40 -12.28
C ASP A 77 8.87 12.14 -12.77
N VAL A 78 8.77 11.94 -14.10
CA VAL A 78 8.14 10.76 -14.71
C VAL A 78 9.10 10.12 -15.69
N LYS A 79 9.33 8.81 -15.57
CA LYS A 79 10.23 8.03 -16.43
C LYS A 79 9.59 6.71 -16.85
N VAL A 80 9.84 6.28 -18.08
CA VAL A 80 9.58 4.91 -18.51
C VAL A 80 10.84 4.08 -18.28
N ILE A 81 10.68 2.93 -17.65
CA ILE A 81 11.76 1.99 -17.37
C ILE A 81 11.41 0.67 -18.07
N LEU A 82 12.36 0.08 -18.78
CA LEU A 82 12.18 -1.21 -19.42
C LEU A 82 12.15 -2.32 -18.37
N GLY A 83 11.41 -3.40 -18.64
CA GLY A 83 11.21 -4.47 -17.67
C GLY A 83 12.51 -5.17 -17.21
N ASN A 84 13.53 -5.21 -18.07
CA ASN A 84 14.86 -5.74 -17.73
C ASN A 84 15.70 -4.80 -16.85
N GLU A 85 15.36 -3.52 -16.78
CA GLU A 85 16.04 -2.51 -15.94
C GLU A 85 15.30 -2.24 -14.63
N LEU A 86 14.12 -2.82 -14.45
CA LEU A 86 13.23 -2.47 -13.33
C LEU A 86 13.84 -2.79 -11.97
N ILE A 87 14.49 -3.94 -11.81
CA ILE A 87 15.13 -4.33 -10.55
C ILE A 87 16.27 -3.38 -10.18
N GLU A 88 17.09 -2.98 -11.16
CA GLU A 88 18.15 -2.00 -10.98
C GLU A 88 17.57 -0.64 -10.57
N ALA A 89 16.52 -0.19 -11.25
CA ALA A 89 15.86 1.08 -10.93
C ALA A 89 15.21 1.11 -9.54
N ILE A 90 14.68 -0.04 -9.07
CA ILE A 90 14.18 -0.16 -7.70
C ILE A 90 15.35 -0.08 -6.71
N GLY A 91 16.46 -0.79 -6.97
CA GLY A 91 17.67 -0.72 -6.16
C GLY A 91 18.22 0.70 -6.05
N ASP A 92 18.35 1.40 -7.18
CA ASP A 92 18.76 2.82 -7.22
C ASP A 92 17.83 3.73 -6.41
N SER A 93 16.52 3.44 -6.42
CA SER A 93 15.55 4.20 -5.63
C SER A 93 15.75 3.95 -4.13
N TYR A 94 15.95 2.70 -3.72
CA TYR A 94 16.23 2.35 -2.33
C TYR A 94 17.53 3.00 -1.82
N ASP A 95 18.57 3.03 -2.66
CA ASP A 95 19.84 3.66 -2.30
C ASP A 95 19.74 5.19 -2.20
N ARG A 96 18.89 5.80 -3.02
CA ARG A 96 18.77 7.25 -3.11
C ARG A 96 17.83 7.86 -2.06
N VAL A 97 16.64 7.26 -1.87
CA VAL A 97 15.58 7.82 -1.03
C VAL A 97 15.17 6.91 0.12
N GLY A 98 15.60 5.66 0.10
CA GLY A 98 15.23 4.67 1.10
C GLY A 98 14.07 3.75 0.68
N MET A 99 13.98 2.62 1.34
CA MET A 99 12.92 1.63 1.13
C MET A 99 11.55 2.19 1.58
N ASP A 100 11.54 2.97 2.66
CA ASP A 100 10.32 3.55 3.22
C ASP A 100 9.69 4.63 2.33
N GLU A 101 10.53 5.27 1.47
CA GLU A 101 10.09 6.30 0.53
C GLU A 101 9.86 5.74 -0.89
N THR A 102 9.94 4.43 -1.06
CA THR A 102 9.79 3.78 -2.37
C THR A 102 8.66 2.76 -2.34
N ILE A 103 7.70 2.90 -3.26
CA ILE A 103 6.60 1.95 -3.40
C ILE A 103 6.51 1.38 -4.81
N VAL A 104 6.23 0.08 -4.93
CA VAL A 104 5.94 -0.61 -6.19
C VAL A 104 4.45 -0.92 -6.26
N VAL A 105 3.73 -0.24 -7.15
CA VAL A 105 2.29 -0.44 -7.33
C VAL A 105 2.03 -1.50 -8.39
N CYS A 106 1.27 -2.53 -8.04
CA CYS A 106 0.95 -3.67 -8.90
C CYS A 106 -0.55 -3.84 -9.09
N ARG A 107 -0.93 -4.42 -10.24
CA ARG A 107 -2.33 -4.71 -10.56
C ARG A 107 -2.94 -5.84 -9.72
N SER A 108 -2.15 -6.72 -9.17
CA SER A 108 -2.64 -7.92 -8.45
C SER A 108 -1.65 -8.39 -7.39
N ASN A 109 -2.17 -9.04 -6.34
CA ASN A 109 -1.37 -9.67 -5.28
C ASN A 109 -0.38 -10.69 -5.83
N LYS A 110 -0.77 -11.46 -6.85
CA LYS A 110 0.15 -12.41 -7.51
C LYS A 110 1.39 -11.71 -8.09
N ARG A 111 1.22 -10.52 -8.70
CA ARG A 111 2.35 -9.74 -9.21
C ARG A 111 3.15 -9.12 -8.08
N ALA A 112 2.49 -8.59 -7.05
CA ALA A 112 3.16 -8.06 -5.87
C ALA A 112 4.08 -9.11 -5.24
N ASN A 113 3.62 -10.34 -5.05
CA ASN A 113 4.44 -11.43 -4.51
C ASN A 113 5.65 -11.77 -5.40
N ILE A 114 5.50 -11.71 -6.73
CA ILE A 114 6.65 -11.91 -7.65
C ILE A 114 7.69 -10.80 -7.46
N TYR A 115 7.25 -9.53 -7.37
CA TYR A 115 8.16 -8.42 -7.13
C TYR A 115 8.79 -8.49 -5.74
N ASN A 116 8.02 -8.79 -4.70
CA ASN A 116 8.55 -8.96 -3.34
C ASN A 116 9.66 -10.01 -3.30
N LYS A 117 9.44 -11.17 -3.93
CA LYS A 117 10.48 -12.22 -4.02
C LYS A 117 11.71 -11.75 -4.80
N GLY A 118 11.51 -11.06 -5.93
CA GLY A 118 12.61 -10.49 -6.71
C GLY A 118 13.41 -9.44 -5.94
N ILE A 119 12.75 -8.53 -5.25
CA ILE A 119 13.37 -7.50 -4.41
C ILE A 119 14.14 -8.15 -3.26
N ARG A 120 13.51 -9.07 -2.52
CA ARG A 120 14.15 -9.77 -1.41
C ARG A 120 15.43 -10.47 -1.86
N ASN A 121 15.38 -11.26 -2.94
CA ASN A 121 16.50 -12.06 -3.38
C ASN A 121 17.61 -11.22 -4.03
N THR A 122 17.27 -10.23 -4.87
CA THR A 122 18.23 -9.54 -5.72
C THR A 122 18.74 -8.23 -5.11
N ILE A 123 17.88 -7.50 -4.41
CA ILE A 123 18.24 -6.20 -3.84
C ILE A 123 18.61 -6.32 -2.37
N LEU A 124 17.80 -7.07 -1.58
CA LEU A 124 17.99 -7.21 -0.14
C LEU A 124 18.87 -8.42 0.24
N TYR A 125 19.23 -9.27 -0.73
CA TYR A 125 20.06 -10.47 -0.54
C TYR A 125 19.53 -11.42 0.55
N ARG A 126 18.18 -11.55 0.63
CA ARG A 126 17.50 -12.43 1.58
C ARG A 126 17.09 -13.71 0.89
N GLU A 127 17.60 -14.83 1.37
CA GLU A 127 17.42 -16.16 0.77
C GLU A 127 16.35 -17.00 1.49
N GLU A 128 16.22 -16.81 2.81
CA GLU A 128 15.26 -17.55 3.62
C GLU A 128 13.82 -17.05 3.35
N GLU A 129 12.82 -17.86 3.66
CA GLU A 129 11.42 -17.53 3.44
C GLU A 129 10.96 -16.35 4.29
N LEU A 130 11.50 -16.22 5.51
CA LEU A 130 11.27 -15.13 6.44
C LEU A 130 12.55 -14.79 7.20
N GLU A 131 12.96 -13.55 7.16
CA GLU A 131 14.19 -13.07 7.81
C GLU A 131 13.96 -11.82 8.66
N THR A 132 14.88 -11.56 9.57
CA THR A 132 14.92 -10.31 10.33
C THR A 132 15.02 -9.11 9.38
N GLY A 133 14.20 -8.11 9.62
CA GLY A 133 14.09 -6.90 8.78
C GLY A 133 13.09 -7.04 7.62
N ASP A 134 12.42 -8.20 7.44
CA ASP A 134 11.31 -8.30 6.50
C ASP A 134 10.14 -7.44 6.97
N LEU A 135 9.46 -6.81 6.02
CA LEU A 135 8.21 -6.11 6.26
C LEU A 135 7.04 -7.04 5.91
N LEU A 136 6.15 -7.21 6.86
CA LEU A 136 4.93 -7.99 6.70
C LEU A 136 3.72 -7.07 6.75
N MET A 137 2.79 -7.26 5.82
CA MET A 137 1.48 -6.61 5.87
C MET A 137 0.46 -7.54 6.51
N VAL A 138 -0.25 -7.04 7.51
CA VAL A 138 -1.31 -7.80 8.18
C VAL A 138 -2.49 -8.00 7.24
N ALA A 139 -2.82 -9.26 6.94
CA ALA A 139 -3.86 -9.60 5.98
C ALA A 139 -5.29 -9.64 6.57
N LYS A 140 -5.42 -9.70 7.89
CA LYS A 140 -6.70 -9.72 8.61
C LYS A 140 -6.55 -9.11 10.00
N ASN A 141 -7.60 -8.45 10.48
CA ASN A 141 -7.65 -7.98 11.86
C ASN A 141 -7.35 -9.12 12.84
N ASN A 142 -6.50 -8.85 13.80
CA ASN A 142 -6.12 -9.80 14.83
C ASN A 142 -6.28 -9.18 16.22
N TYR A 143 -7.02 -9.84 17.09
CA TYR A 143 -7.33 -9.40 18.45
C TYR A 143 -6.62 -10.25 19.51
N PHE A 144 -5.97 -11.33 19.11
CA PHE A 144 -5.37 -12.31 20.01
C PHE A 144 -3.97 -11.89 20.48
N TRP A 145 -3.13 -11.42 19.57
CA TRP A 145 -1.72 -11.12 19.88
C TRP A 145 -1.54 -9.82 20.68
N THR A 146 -2.59 -9.01 20.79
CA THR A 146 -2.62 -7.77 21.58
C THR A 146 -3.24 -7.97 22.96
N GLU A 147 -3.62 -9.19 23.33
CA GLU A 147 -4.23 -9.46 24.63
C GLU A 147 -3.26 -9.08 25.76
N GLY A 148 -3.65 -8.10 26.58
CA GLY A 148 -2.82 -7.52 27.64
C GLY A 148 -1.92 -6.37 27.23
N CYS A 149 -1.87 -6.01 25.96
CA CYS A 149 -1.23 -4.79 25.46
C CYS A 149 -2.12 -3.58 25.82
N LYS A 150 -1.51 -2.47 26.28
CA LYS A 150 -2.24 -1.24 26.60
C LYS A 150 -2.21 -0.24 25.46
N GLU A 151 -1.23 -0.39 24.59
CA GLU A 151 -0.90 0.52 23.51
C GLU A 151 -1.71 0.21 22.25
N LEU A 152 -2.20 -1.05 22.13
CA LEU A 152 -2.88 -1.52 20.92
C LEU A 152 -3.98 -2.51 21.26
N ASP A 153 -5.22 -2.17 20.95
CA ASP A 153 -6.39 -3.03 21.20
C ASP A 153 -6.46 -4.22 20.23
N PHE A 154 -6.06 -4.03 18.99
CA PHE A 154 -5.99 -5.07 17.96
C PHE A 154 -5.03 -4.66 16.84
N ILE A 155 -4.53 -5.62 16.08
CA ILE A 155 -3.72 -5.38 14.89
C ILE A 155 -4.67 -5.31 13.69
N ALA A 156 -4.70 -4.19 12.99
CA ALA A 156 -5.61 -3.99 11.87
C ALA A 156 -5.10 -4.62 10.56
N ASN A 157 -6.02 -5.00 9.70
CA ASN A 157 -5.71 -5.35 8.33
C ASN A 157 -5.07 -4.15 7.61
N GLY A 158 -3.96 -4.39 6.92
CA GLY A 158 -3.20 -3.38 6.19
C GLY A 158 -2.05 -2.76 6.99
N GLU A 159 -1.95 -3.01 8.32
CA GLU A 159 -0.81 -2.56 9.10
C GLU A 159 0.48 -3.23 8.67
N ILE A 160 1.59 -2.49 8.76
CA ILE A 160 2.92 -2.97 8.43
C ILE A 160 3.68 -3.26 9.73
N ALA A 161 4.28 -4.42 9.79
CA ALA A 161 5.15 -4.84 10.87
C ALA A 161 6.51 -5.29 10.34
N GLU A 162 7.58 -4.90 11.03
CA GLU A 162 8.94 -5.38 10.74
C GLU A 162 9.26 -6.62 11.58
N VAL A 163 9.82 -7.64 10.94
CA VAL A 163 10.33 -8.84 11.64
C VAL A 163 11.62 -8.50 12.36
N ARG A 164 11.58 -8.44 13.69
CA ARG A 164 12.77 -8.19 14.53
C ARG A 164 13.54 -9.46 14.82
N ARG A 165 12.83 -10.58 14.90
CA ARG A 165 13.43 -11.89 15.17
C ARG A 165 12.53 -13.01 14.69
N VAL A 166 13.10 -14.00 14.04
CA VAL A 166 12.48 -15.32 13.81
C VAL A 166 13.03 -16.26 14.88
N ARG A 167 12.16 -16.93 15.63
CA ARG A 167 12.55 -17.78 16.76
C ARG A 167 12.50 -19.26 16.42
N ARG A 168 11.35 -19.72 15.98
CA ARG A 168 11.09 -21.14 15.76
C ARG A 168 10.11 -21.32 14.62
N GLU A 169 10.47 -22.23 13.71
CA GLU A 169 9.53 -22.75 12.72
C GLU A 169 8.95 -24.07 13.20
N ARG A 170 7.68 -24.29 12.86
CA ARG A 170 6.97 -25.53 13.19
C ARG A 170 5.90 -25.83 12.15
N GLU A 171 5.63 -27.11 11.97
CA GLU A 171 4.54 -27.58 11.14
C GLU A 171 3.40 -28.11 12.03
N MET A 172 2.17 -27.68 11.77
CA MET A 172 0.96 -28.16 12.43
C MET A 172 -0.18 -28.23 11.42
N TYR A 173 -0.91 -29.32 11.43
CA TYR A 173 -2.07 -29.53 10.55
C TYR A 173 -1.77 -29.38 9.05
N GLY A 174 -0.52 -29.66 8.64
CA GLY A 174 -0.08 -29.50 7.26
C GLY A 174 0.25 -28.07 6.84
N PHE A 175 0.33 -27.12 7.78
CA PHE A 175 0.75 -25.75 7.58
C PHE A 175 2.04 -25.45 8.33
N ARG A 176 2.84 -24.54 7.76
CA ARG A 176 4.10 -24.08 8.37
C ARG A 176 3.91 -22.74 9.04
N PHE A 177 4.45 -22.63 10.23
CA PHE A 177 4.35 -21.44 11.07
C PHE A 177 5.73 -21.02 11.56
N ALA A 178 5.93 -19.72 11.78
CA ALA A 178 7.08 -19.19 12.48
C ALA A 178 6.66 -18.35 13.68
N ASP A 179 7.29 -18.60 14.83
CA ASP A 179 7.18 -17.73 16.00
C ASP A 179 8.15 -16.56 15.82
N VAL A 180 7.64 -15.36 15.86
CA VAL A 180 8.39 -14.13 15.54
C VAL A 180 8.20 -13.05 16.60
N VAL A 181 9.12 -12.08 16.61
CA VAL A 181 8.92 -10.79 17.25
C VAL A 181 8.71 -9.77 16.14
N LEU A 182 7.57 -9.13 16.16
CA LEU A 182 7.18 -8.09 15.21
C LEU A 182 7.27 -6.71 15.87
N ARG A 183 7.81 -5.74 15.16
CA ARG A 183 7.84 -4.34 15.52
C ARG A 183 6.84 -3.57 14.68
N PHE A 184 6.03 -2.74 15.31
CA PHE A 184 5.05 -1.88 14.68
C PHE A 184 5.50 -0.42 14.74
N PRO A 185 6.08 0.14 13.67
CA PRO A 185 6.64 1.50 13.68
C PRO A 185 5.59 2.58 13.98
N ASP A 186 4.35 2.38 13.53
CA ASP A 186 3.25 3.35 13.71
C ASP A 186 2.73 3.42 15.16
N TYR A 187 3.19 2.52 16.04
CA TYR A 187 2.79 2.43 17.45
C TYR A 187 3.99 2.58 18.39
N ASP A 188 4.73 3.67 18.25
CA ASP A 188 5.91 3.98 19.08
C ASP A 188 6.92 2.81 19.18
N GLU A 189 7.16 2.13 18.05
CA GLU A 189 8.08 0.98 17.97
C GLU A 189 7.66 -0.23 18.83
N LEU A 190 6.36 -0.39 19.06
CA LEU A 190 5.81 -1.49 19.85
C LEU A 190 6.28 -2.85 19.31
N GLU A 191 6.81 -3.70 20.18
CA GLU A 191 7.20 -5.07 19.85
C GLU A 191 6.17 -6.06 20.42
N LEU A 192 5.69 -6.96 19.56
CA LEU A 192 4.79 -8.05 19.93
C LEU A 192 5.34 -9.40 19.50
N GLU A 193 5.15 -10.41 20.35
CA GLU A 193 5.38 -11.81 19.98
C GLU A 193 4.14 -12.35 19.25
N ALA A 194 4.33 -12.92 18.09
CA ALA A 194 3.26 -13.47 17.27
C ALA A 194 3.69 -14.75 16.56
N THR A 195 2.72 -15.47 16.03
CA THR A 195 2.96 -16.60 15.13
C THR A 195 2.42 -16.23 13.75
N VAL A 196 3.26 -16.30 12.73
CA VAL A 196 2.90 -16.05 11.34
C VAL A 196 2.75 -17.36 10.57
N LEU A 197 1.86 -17.38 9.60
CA LEU A 197 1.64 -18.50 8.69
C LEU A 197 2.55 -18.32 7.47
N LEU A 198 3.58 -19.16 7.33
CA LEU A 198 4.57 -19.08 6.24
C LEU A 198 3.96 -19.37 4.86
N ASP A 199 3.00 -20.28 4.79
CA ASP A 199 2.35 -20.64 3.51
C ASP A 199 1.55 -19.53 2.85
N THR A 200 1.48 -18.35 3.47
CA THR A 200 0.84 -17.14 2.93
C THR A 200 1.82 -16.04 2.50
N LEU A 201 3.11 -16.28 2.68
CA LEU A 201 4.19 -15.33 2.36
C LEU A 201 4.63 -15.37 0.88
#